data_f75a4b970686cd62e5030fb108609d33
#
_entry.id   f75a4b970686cd62e5030fb108609d33
#
_cell.length_a   1.000
_cell.length_b   1.000
_cell.length_c   1.000
_cell.angle_alpha   90.00
_cell.angle_beta   90.00
_cell.angle_gamma   90.00
#
_symmetry.space_group_name_H-M   'P 1'
#
loop_
_entity.id
_entity.type
_entity.pdbx_description
1 polymer ?
#
loop_
_entity_poly.entity_id
_entity_poly.type
_entity_poly.pdbx_seq_one_letter_code
_entity_poly.pdbx_strand_id
1 'polypeptide(L)'
;PVTAADFVFGWQRAVDPSVASEYAYMLSDIGQVKNAAEIIAGKKDKAELGVKAVDDTTLEVDLVAPVSYFVSLMYFPTFYPVNQKFFETCADTYGTSPETTLSDGAFVLDSYEPAATQFHLTKNADYYDAQRVKLAGLNYQVIQDSQQALMSYQTGTLDMTLVNGEQVDQVKDDPAFKAVGAGYLWYVSPNIAKVPELANQNVRMALTMAIDRASIATGVLKDGSTPTFTAVPPQFATGPDGSDFSADQTKFADVCAFDAAKAADYWKKGLQELGKTSISLDMTVDADDAPQKVAQVLKEEWEQELPGLTVNLVIEPKKQRVQDLQDGNFQLGLTRWGPDYADPMTYLGMWVTNNSNNYGLWSNKDYDDMIAECTTGDLAMDAQGRWTKLFDAEKLVMDNAVIFPIYTQCNAEMVSTKVTGVAFHPVALNRVYKDAVKSN
;
A
#
# COMPACT_ATOMS: atom_id res chain seq x y z
N PRO A 1 -19.69 -23.54 11.65
CA PRO A 1 -18.47 -23.80 10.90
C PRO A 1 -18.46 -23.00 9.60
N VAL A 2 -17.29 -22.56 9.17
CA VAL A 2 -17.10 -21.94 7.84
C VAL A 2 -17.22 -23.03 6.78
N THR A 3 -17.87 -22.73 5.67
CA THR A 3 -18.06 -23.63 4.54
C THR A 3 -17.62 -22.96 3.24
N ALA A 4 -17.45 -23.76 2.18
CA ALA A 4 -17.14 -23.23 0.84
C ALA A 4 -18.22 -22.25 0.33
N ALA A 5 -19.47 -22.39 0.76
CA ALA A 5 -20.57 -21.49 0.41
C ALA A 5 -20.37 -20.07 0.99
N ASP A 6 -19.71 -19.93 2.14
CA ASP A 6 -19.43 -18.63 2.75
C ASP A 6 -18.40 -17.84 1.90
N PHE A 7 -17.44 -18.54 1.28
CA PHE A 7 -16.50 -17.92 0.31
C PHE A 7 -17.22 -17.52 -0.98
N VAL A 8 -18.08 -18.39 -1.53
CA VAL A 8 -18.85 -18.07 -2.74
C VAL A 8 -19.68 -16.80 -2.51
N PHE A 9 -20.39 -16.72 -1.40
CA PHE A 9 -21.20 -15.54 -1.06
C PHE A 9 -20.35 -14.29 -0.88
N GLY A 10 -19.23 -14.37 -0.14
CA GLY A 10 -18.32 -13.25 0.09
C GLY A 10 -17.73 -12.68 -1.21
N TRP A 11 -17.28 -13.56 -2.11
CA TRP A 11 -16.66 -13.15 -3.38
C TRP A 11 -17.70 -12.61 -4.38
N GLN A 12 -18.89 -13.22 -4.46
CA GLN A 12 -19.99 -12.70 -5.27
C GLN A 12 -20.44 -11.32 -4.79
N ARG A 13 -20.44 -11.09 -3.47
CA ARG A 13 -20.74 -9.78 -2.90
C ARG A 13 -19.65 -8.75 -3.24
N ALA A 14 -18.38 -9.13 -3.21
CA ALA A 14 -17.27 -8.23 -3.49
C ALA A 14 -17.26 -7.72 -4.93
N VAL A 15 -17.72 -8.51 -5.91
CA VAL A 15 -17.81 -8.11 -7.33
C VAL A 15 -19.15 -7.49 -7.70
N ASP A 16 -20.15 -7.49 -6.82
CA ASP A 16 -21.50 -6.94 -7.09
C ASP A 16 -21.40 -5.40 -7.21
N PRO A 17 -21.75 -4.81 -8.38
CA PRO A 17 -21.68 -3.36 -8.57
C PRO A 17 -22.49 -2.56 -7.55
N SER A 18 -23.58 -3.13 -7.02
CA SER A 18 -24.42 -2.48 -6.01
C SER A 18 -23.72 -2.28 -4.66
N VAL A 19 -22.69 -3.07 -4.38
CA VAL A 19 -21.87 -2.96 -3.16
C VAL A 19 -20.79 -1.88 -3.30
N ALA A 20 -20.37 -1.56 -4.53
CA ALA A 20 -19.33 -0.59 -4.84
C ALA A 20 -18.03 -0.83 -4.04
N SER A 21 -17.61 -2.10 -3.98
CA SER A 21 -16.39 -2.47 -3.24
C SER A 21 -15.14 -1.87 -3.89
N GLU A 22 -14.38 -1.08 -3.14
CA GLU A 22 -13.12 -0.49 -3.60
C GLU A 22 -12.08 -1.56 -3.99
N TYR A 23 -12.20 -2.78 -3.46
CA TYR A 23 -11.29 -3.90 -3.71
C TYR A 23 -11.87 -4.99 -4.64
N ALA A 24 -12.92 -4.68 -5.41
CA ALA A 24 -13.46 -5.60 -6.40
C ALA A 24 -12.40 -6.05 -7.44
N TYR A 25 -11.48 -5.16 -7.80
CA TYR A 25 -10.36 -5.43 -8.72
C TYR A 25 -9.45 -6.58 -8.27
N MET A 26 -9.43 -6.89 -6.99
CA MET A 26 -8.64 -8.04 -6.48
C MET A 26 -9.13 -9.37 -7.06
N LEU A 27 -10.43 -9.48 -7.40
CA LEU A 27 -10.99 -10.67 -8.03
C LEU A 27 -10.86 -10.64 -9.57
N SER A 28 -10.96 -9.45 -10.21
CA SER A 28 -10.85 -9.32 -11.66
C SER A 28 -9.41 -9.21 -12.14
N ASP A 29 -8.75 -8.10 -11.84
CA ASP A 29 -7.47 -7.72 -12.45
C ASP A 29 -6.31 -8.50 -11.84
N ILE A 30 -6.37 -8.77 -10.55
CA ILE A 30 -5.30 -9.43 -9.79
C ILE A 30 -5.50 -10.95 -9.74
N GLY A 31 -6.68 -11.39 -9.32
CA GLY A 31 -6.99 -12.81 -9.14
C GLY A 31 -7.41 -13.50 -10.42
N GLN A 32 -7.73 -12.77 -11.48
CA GLN A 32 -8.17 -13.30 -12.78
C GLN A 32 -9.32 -14.29 -12.66
N VAL A 33 -10.24 -14.08 -11.69
CA VAL A 33 -11.41 -14.94 -11.52
C VAL A 33 -12.36 -14.75 -12.69
N LYS A 34 -12.75 -15.85 -13.31
CA LYS A 34 -13.60 -15.86 -14.49
C LYS A 34 -14.90 -15.07 -14.27
N ASN A 35 -15.24 -14.23 -15.23
CA ASN A 35 -16.40 -13.32 -15.25
C ASN A 35 -16.32 -12.14 -14.25
N ALA A 36 -15.33 -12.05 -13.37
CA ALA A 36 -15.29 -10.97 -12.37
C ALA A 36 -15.33 -9.57 -13.00
N ALA A 37 -14.53 -9.33 -14.04
CA ALA A 37 -14.49 -8.03 -14.74
C ALA A 37 -15.84 -7.67 -15.40
N GLU A 38 -16.53 -8.65 -16.04
CA GLU A 38 -17.83 -8.42 -16.66
C GLU A 38 -18.92 -8.16 -15.63
N ILE A 39 -18.84 -8.81 -14.45
CA ILE A 39 -19.81 -8.60 -13.36
C ILE A 39 -19.60 -7.19 -12.77
N ILE A 40 -18.37 -6.81 -12.46
CA ILE A 40 -18.05 -5.46 -11.96
C ILE A 40 -18.52 -4.39 -12.94
N ALA A 41 -18.39 -4.64 -14.26
CA ALA A 41 -18.88 -3.75 -15.29
C ALA A 41 -20.42 -3.80 -15.49
N GLY A 42 -21.15 -4.58 -14.70
CA GLY A 42 -22.63 -4.73 -14.81
C GLY A 42 -23.11 -5.47 -16.06
N LYS A 43 -22.22 -6.25 -16.72
CA LYS A 43 -22.56 -6.99 -17.95
C LYS A 43 -23.03 -8.41 -17.69
N LYS A 44 -22.78 -8.94 -16.49
CA LYS A 44 -23.16 -10.30 -16.05
C LYS A 44 -23.71 -10.28 -14.63
N ASP A 45 -24.46 -11.30 -14.29
CA ASP A 45 -24.95 -11.52 -12.92
C ASP A 45 -23.81 -12.05 -12.03
N LYS A 46 -23.79 -11.65 -10.76
CA LYS A 46 -22.79 -12.10 -9.78
C LYS A 46 -22.76 -13.61 -9.58
N ALA A 47 -23.89 -14.29 -9.80
CA ALA A 47 -23.96 -15.75 -9.74
C ALA A 47 -23.16 -16.46 -10.82
N GLU A 48 -22.74 -15.72 -11.89
CA GLU A 48 -21.89 -16.25 -12.96
C GLU A 48 -20.39 -16.17 -12.64
N LEU A 49 -20.01 -15.63 -11.45
CA LEU A 49 -18.61 -15.60 -11.03
C LEU A 49 -18.01 -17.00 -11.03
N GLY A 50 -16.79 -17.13 -11.55
CA GLY A 50 -16.05 -18.39 -11.61
C GLY A 50 -15.66 -18.97 -10.26
N VAL A 51 -16.60 -19.06 -9.32
CA VAL A 51 -16.40 -19.64 -7.99
C VAL A 51 -17.59 -20.53 -7.63
N LYS A 52 -17.33 -21.71 -7.07
CA LYS A 52 -18.37 -22.69 -6.76
C LYS A 52 -18.01 -23.54 -5.55
N ALA A 53 -18.98 -23.72 -4.65
CA ALA A 53 -18.92 -24.73 -3.62
C ALA A 53 -19.31 -26.09 -4.23
N VAL A 54 -18.33 -26.99 -4.32
CA VAL A 54 -18.56 -28.38 -4.79
C VAL A 54 -19.26 -29.18 -3.68
N ASP A 55 -18.80 -28.96 -2.45
CA ASP A 55 -19.35 -29.45 -1.20
C ASP A 55 -19.00 -28.47 -0.07
N ASP A 56 -19.33 -28.79 1.18
CA ASP A 56 -19.10 -27.89 2.32
C ASP A 56 -17.63 -27.53 2.54
N THR A 57 -16.70 -28.34 2.05
CA THR A 57 -15.25 -28.20 2.30
C THR A 57 -14.41 -27.96 1.04
N THR A 58 -15.03 -28.02 -0.13
CA THR A 58 -14.36 -27.91 -1.41
C THR A 58 -14.84 -26.69 -2.19
N LEU A 59 -13.96 -25.72 -2.36
CA LEU A 59 -14.15 -24.54 -3.19
C LEU A 59 -13.44 -24.74 -4.54
N GLU A 60 -14.18 -24.65 -5.63
CA GLU A 60 -13.63 -24.66 -7.00
C GLU A 60 -13.60 -23.23 -7.53
N VAL A 61 -12.47 -22.83 -8.11
CA VAL A 61 -12.28 -21.49 -8.69
C VAL A 61 -11.77 -21.59 -10.11
N ASP A 62 -12.51 -21.02 -11.06
CA ASP A 62 -12.12 -20.89 -12.46
C ASP A 62 -11.40 -19.56 -12.66
N LEU A 63 -10.18 -19.60 -13.21
CA LEU A 63 -9.42 -18.41 -13.60
C LEU A 63 -9.44 -18.27 -15.13
N VAL A 64 -9.42 -17.02 -15.64
CA VAL A 64 -9.30 -16.76 -17.09
C VAL A 64 -7.87 -16.93 -17.59
N ALA A 65 -6.90 -16.81 -16.70
CA ALA A 65 -5.48 -17.07 -16.98
C ALA A 65 -4.80 -17.65 -15.73
N PRO A 66 -3.67 -18.37 -15.86
CA PRO A 66 -2.91 -18.83 -14.71
C PRO A 66 -2.33 -17.65 -13.91
N VAL A 67 -2.48 -17.69 -12.58
CA VAL A 67 -1.93 -16.68 -11.65
C VAL A 67 -1.01 -17.38 -10.66
N SER A 68 0.30 -17.19 -10.79
CA SER A 68 1.31 -17.88 -9.97
C SER A 68 1.20 -17.55 -8.47
N TYR A 69 0.72 -16.38 -8.15
CA TYR A 69 0.54 -15.89 -6.77
C TYR A 69 -0.90 -16.01 -6.25
N PHE A 70 -1.83 -16.68 -6.97
CA PHE A 70 -3.26 -16.73 -6.61
C PHE A 70 -3.51 -17.17 -5.16
N VAL A 71 -2.82 -18.21 -4.70
CA VAL A 71 -3.00 -18.73 -3.34
C VAL A 71 -2.59 -17.70 -2.28
N SER A 72 -1.59 -16.87 -2.56
CA SER A 72 -1.17 -15.81 -1.63
C SER A 72 -2.20 -14.67 -1.49
N LEU A 73 -3.10 -14.50 -2.47
CA LEU A 73 -4.18 -13.51 -2.38
C LEU A 73 -5.19 -13.86 -1.27
N MET A 74 -5.27 -15.12 -0.84
CA MET A 74 -6.19 -15.56 0.22
C MET A 74 -5.90 -14.92 1.58
N TYR A 75 -4.73 -14.30 1.76
CA TYR A 75 -4.44 -13.50 2.94
C TYR A 75 -5.11 -12.12 2.93
N PHE A 76 -5.63 -11.67 1.79
CA PHE A 76 -6.25 -10.37 1.66
C PHE A 76 -7.74 -10.43 2.01
N PRO A 77 -8.28 -9.45 2.79
CA PRO A 77 -9.64 -9.50 3.33
C PRO A 77 -10.77 -9.71 2.30
N THR A 78 -10.60 -9.24 1.05
CA THR A 78 -11.59 -9.44 -0.03
C THR A 78 -11.89 -10.92 -0.29
N PHE A 79 -10.94 -11.82 0.01
CA PHE A 79 -11.08 -13.26 -0.18
C PHE A 79 -11.60 -13.99 1.06
N TYR A 80 -11.89 -13.29 2.17
CA TYR A 80 -12.40 -13.92 3.39
C TYR A 80 -13.85 -14.38 3.24
N PRO A 81 -14.24 -15.42 3.97
CA PRO A 81 -15.61 -15.92 3.93
C PRO A 81 -16.58 -14.94 4.60
N VAL A 82 -17.80 -14.88 4.09
CA VAL A 82 -18.92 -14.13 4.69
C VAL A 82 -20.10 -15.05 4.86
N ASN A 83 -20.57 -15.24 6.09
CA ASN A 83 -21.74 -16.09 6.36
C ASN A 83 -23.01 -15.39 5.88
N GLN A 84 -23.65 -15.95 4.82
CA GLN A 84 -24.81 -15.36 4.19
C GLN A 84 -25.97 -15.18 5.17
N LYS A 85 -26.29 -16.19 5.97
CA LYS A 85 -27.43 -16.14 6.92
C LYS A 85 -27.25 -15.04 7.94
N PHE A 86 -26.04 -14.91 8.47
CA PHE A 86 -25.73 -13.84 9.41
C PHE A 86 -25.79 -12.47 8.74
N PHE A 87 -25.18 -12.33 7.56
CA PHE A 87 -25.23 -11.10 6.78
C PHE A 87 -26.68 -10.63 6.54
N GLU A 88 -27.58 -11.53 6.15
CA GLU A 88 -28.99 -11.21 5.90
C GLU A 88 -29.74 -10.71 7.15
N THR A 89 -29.24 -11.00 8.36
CA THR A 89 -29.87 -10.49 9.60
C THR A 89 -29.49 -9.05 9.91
N CYS A 90 -28.38 -8.54 9.38
CA CYS A 90 -27.84 -7.20 9.71
C CYS A 90 -27.54 -6.33 8.47
N ALA A 91 -27.50 -6.94 7.28
CA ALA A 91 -27.35 -6.29 5.96
C ALA A 91 -26.57 -4.94 5.96
N ASP A 92 -27.29 -3.83 6.05
CA ASP A 92 -26.72 -2.47 5.97
C ASP A 92 -25.83 -2.09 7.17
N THR A 93 -25.93 -2.83 8.27
CA THR A 93 -25.12 -2.62 9.48
C THR A 93 -24.01 -3.65 9.65
N TYR A 94 -23.83 -4.56 8.68
CA TYR A 94 -22.79 -5.60 8.74
C TYR A 94 -21.41 -5.00 8.99
N GLY A 95 -20.73 -5.49 10.04
CA GLY A 95 -19.37 -5.07 10.39
C GLY A 95 -19.25 -3.71 11.10
N THR A 96 -20.37 -3.09 11.53
CA THR A 96 -20.35 -1.77 12.18
C THR A 96 -20.40 -1.81 13.70
N SER A 97 -20.73 -2.94 14.29
CA SER A 97 -20.75 -3.16 15.75
C SER A 97 -20.39 -4.59 16.09
N PRO A 98 -20.12 -4.93 17.37
CA PRO A 98 -19.91 -6.31 17.80
C PRO A 98 -21.05 -7.27 17.40
N GLU A 99 -22.29 -6.82 17.54
CA GLU A 99 -23.48 -7.64 17.24
C GLU A 99 -23.66 -7.91 15.75
N THR A 100 -23.09 -7.06 14.89
CA THR A 100 -23.17 -7.16 13.43
C THR A 100 -21.85 -7.63 12.80
N THR A 101 -20.88 -8.06 13.63
CA THR A 101 -19.57 -8.58 13.19
C THR A 101 -19.45 -10.05 13.57
N LEU A 102 -19.40 -10.93 12.59
CA LEU A 102 -19.11 -12.36 12.81
C LEU A 102 -17.64 -12.62 12.48
N SER A 103 -16.91 -13.29 13.37
CA SER A 103 -15.49 -13.59 13.19
C SER A 103 -15.23 -15.07 13.40
N ASP A 104 -14.41 -15.65 12.53
CA ASP A 104 -13.84 -16.99 12.64
C ASP A 104 -12.36 -16.97 13.06
N GLY A 105 -11.80 -15.79 13.33
CA GLY A 105 -10.41 -15.58 13.75
C GLY A 105 -10.14 -15.91 15.22
N ALA A 106 -8.89 -15.73 15.64
CA ALA A 106 -8.40 -16.02 16.99
C ALA A 106 -9.05 -15.14 18.09
N PHE A 107 -9.58 -13.98 17.72
CA PHE A 107 -10.26 -13.02 18.60
C PHE A 107 -11.55 -12.55 17.96
N VAL A 108 -12.53 -12.21 18.80
CA VAL A 108 -13.81 -11.63 18.41
C VAL A 108 -13.95 -10.24 19.02
N LEU A 109 -14.53 -9.32 18.27
CA LEU A 109 -14.86 -7.98 18.74
C LEU A 109 -16.03 -8.09 19.74
N ASP A 110 -15.83 -7.65 20.97
CA ASP A 110 -16.86 -7.72 22.02
C ASP A 110 -17.22 -6.34 22.58
N SER A 111 -16.42 -5.31 22.30
CA SER A 111 -16.71 -3.94 22.70
C SER A 111 -16.19 -2.97 21.64
N TYR A 112 -17.10 -2.27 20.98
CA TYR A 112 -16.82 -1.19 20.03
C TYR A 112 -18.04 -0.29 19.86
N GLU A 113 -17.82 1.01 19.90
CA GLU A 113 -18.79 2.04 19.56
C GLU A 113 -18.15 2.97 18.51
N PRO A 114 -18.91 3.45 17.52
CA PRO A 114 -18.40 4.48 16.60
C PRO A 114 -17.86 5.70 17.36
N ALA A 115 -16.67 6.17 16.97
CA ALA A 115 -15.93 7.24 17.66
C ALA A 115 -15.46 6.92 19.10
N ALA A 116 -15.54 5.68 19.56
CA ALA A 116 -14.92 5.29 20.82
C ALA A 116 -13.40 5.44 20.77
N THR A 117 -12.82 5.85 21.90
CA THR A 117 -11.37 5.92 22.09
C THR A 117 -10.76 4.61 22.57
N GLN A 118 -11.59 3.62 22.85
CA GLN A 118 -11.17 2.28 23.28
C GLN A 118 -12.09 1.23 22.68
N PHE A 119 -11.54 0.06 22.36
CA PHE A 119 -12.29 -1.11 21.98
C PHE A 119 -11.55 -2.37 22.43
N HIS A 120 -12.30 -3.46 22.53
CA HIS A 120 -11.79 -4.72 23.05
C HIS A 120 -12.13 -5.89 22.14
N LEU A 121 -11.18 -6.80 22.00
CA LEU A 121 -11.39 -8.11 21.41
C LEU A 121 -11.13 -9.19 22.46
N THR A 122 -12.05 -10.13 22.61
CA THR A 122 -11.89 -11.29 23.48
C THR A 122 -11.40 -12.50 22.70
N LYS A 123 -10.74 -13.44 23.37
CA LYS A 123 -10.33 -14.72 22.76
C LYS A 123 -11.54 -15.46 22.21
N ASN A 124 -11.47 -15.90 20.96
CA ASN A 124 -12.48 -16.73 20.35
C ASN A 124 -12.29 -18.19 20.82
N ALA A 125 -13.26 -18.68 21.63
CA ALA A 125 -13.23 -20.06 22.12
C ALA A 125 -13.52 -21.09 21.01
N ASP A 126 -14.24 -20.68 19.95
CA ASP A 126 -14.59 -21.51 18.81
C ASP A 126 -13.59 -21.46 17.66
N TYR A 127 -12.50 -20.71 17.82
CA TYR A 127 -11.40 -20.68 16.84
C TYR A 127 -10.80 -22.07 16.67
N TYR A 128 -10.59 -22.53 15.44
CA TYR A 128 -10.14 -23.90 15.16
C TYR A 128 -8.85 -24.29 15.88
N ASP A 129 -7.99 -23.31 16.20
CA ASP A 129 -6.72 -23.48 16.92
C ASP A 129 -6.72 -22.68 18.25
N ALA A 130 -7.85 -22.63 18.94
CA ALA A 130 -8.02 -21.85 20.17
C ALA A 130 -7.01 -22.23 21.28
N GLN A 131 -6.52 -23.49 21.31
CA GLN A 131 -5.53 -23.94 22.29
C GLN A 131 -4.17 -23.25 22.14
N ARG A 132 -3.82 -22.83 20.92
CA ARG A 132 -2.61 -22.09 20.60
C ARG A 132 -2.68 -20.64 21.11
N VAL A 133 -3.85 -20.03 21.11
CA VAL A 133 -4.05 -18.64 21.56
C VAL A 133 -3.90 -18.55 23.08
N LYS A 134 -2.90 -17.75 23.53
CA LYS A 134 -2.57 -17.61 24.95
C LYS A 134 -3.11 -16.34 25.59
N LEU A 135 -3.30 -15.27 24.82
CA LEU A 135 -3.91 -14.04 25.31
C LEU A 135 -5.40 -14.25 25.55
N ALA A 136 -5.92 -13.70 26.65
CA ALA A 136 -7.35 -13.67 26.94
C ALA A 136 -8.12 -12.67 26.05
N GLY A 137 -7.45 -11.62 25.60
CA GLY A 137 -8.02 -10.59 24.74
C GLY A 137 -6.99 -9.51 24.38
N LEU A 138 -7.44 -8.52 23.61
CA LEU A 138 -6.67 -7.37 23.15
C LEU A 138 -7.45 -6.09 23.48
N ASN A 139 -6.82 -5.17 24.20
CA ASN A 139 -7.36 -3.84 24.47
C ASN A 139 -6.70 -2.83 23.54
N TYR A 140 -7.48 -2.10 22.78
CA TYR A 140 -7.00 -1.04 21.91
C TYR A 140 -7.39 0.32 22.48
N GLN A 141 -6.47 1.27 22.37
CA GLN A 141 -6.69 2.67 22.67
C GLN A 141 -6.38 3.52 21.44
N VAL A 142 -7.28 4.42 21.06
CA VAL A 142 -7.09 5.39 20.00
C VAL A 142 -6.49 6.64 20.61
N ILE A 143 -5.20 6.86 20.42
CA ILE A 143 -4.46 8.00 20.94
C ILE A 143 -3.88 8.75 19.74
N GLN A 144 -4.31 10.00 19.52
CA GLN A 144 -3.86 10.81 18.38
C GLN A 144 -2.51 11.48 18.65
N ASP A 145 -2.25 11.85 19.90
CA ASP A 145 -0.99 12.47 20.31
C ASP A 145 0.08 11.39 20.59
N SER A 146 1.13 11.38 19.80
CA SER A 146 2.20 10.38 19.89
C SER A 146 3.00 10.48 21.18
N GLN A 147 3.13 11.69 21.77
CA GLN A 147 3.81 11.87 23.05
C GLN A 147 2.99 11.27 24.20
N GLN A 148 1.68 11.46 24.19
CA GLN A 148 0.77 10.82 25.13
C GLN A 148 0.82 9.29 25.00
N ALA A 149 0.88 8.76 23.77
CA ALA A 149 0.99 7.33 23.52
C ALA A 149 2.31 6.75 24.08
N LEU A 150 3.44 7.43 23.85
CA LEU A 150 4.74 7.04 24.42
C LEU A 150 4.74 7.09 25.97
N MET A 151 4.16 8.12 26.56
CA MET A 151 4.01 8.19 28.03
C MET A 151 3.14 7.05 28.58
N SER A 152 2.05 6.70 27.90
CA SER A 152 1.18 5.56 28.26
C SER A 152 1.92 4.23 28.19
N TYR A 153 2.81 4.06 27.22
CA TYR A 153 3.70 2.91 27.13
C TYR A 153 4.70 2.88 28.30
N GLN A 154 5.38 4.00 28.57
CA GLN A 154 6.38 4.12 29.65
C GLN A 154 5.81 3.86 31.04
N THR A 155 4.54 4.23 31.27
CA THR A 155 3.82 3.94 32.52
C THR A 155 3.23 2.53 32.58
N GLY A 156 3.37 1.73 31.50
CA GLY A 156 2.87 0.36 31.45
C GLY A 156 1.35 0.25 31.19
N THR A 157 0.70 1.33 30.78
CA THR A 157 -0.71 1.32 30.38
C THR A 157 -0.87 0.69 28.98
N LEU A 158 0.11 0.89 28.09
CA LEU A 158 0.21 0.24 26.80
C LEU A 158 1.36 -0.75 26.78
N ASP A 159 1.15 -1.88 26.12
CA ASP A 159 2.20 -2.87 25.83
C ASP A 159 2.92 -2.60 24.52
N MET A 160 2.25 -1.89 23.61
CA MET A 160 2.80 -1.54 22.29
C MET A 160 2.33 -0.14 21.89
N THR A 161 3.19 0.62 21.23
CA THR A 161 2.84 1.91 20.63
C THR A 161 3.78 2.25 19.47
N LEU A 162 3.29 3.08 18.54
CA LEU A 162 4.13 3.72 17.53
C LEU A 162 4.88 4.91 18.14
N VAL A 163 6.07 5.16 17.63
CA VAL A 163 6.88 6.35 17.90
C VAL A 163 7.34 6.97 16.59
N ASN A 164 7.56 8.26 16.55
CA ASN A 164 7.95 8.96 15.34
C ASN A 164 8.91 10.12 15.61
N GLY A 165 9.62 10.56 14.57
CA GLY A 165 10.49 11.72 14.60
C GLY A 165 11.49 11.70 15.76
N GLU A 166 11.52 12.78 16.55
CA GLU A 166 12.45 12.95 17.67
C GLU A 166 12.24 11.95 18.83
N GLN A 167 11.07 11.32 18.91
CA GLN A 167 10.83 10.27 19.91
C GLN A 167 11.70 9.04 19.64
N VAL A 168 11.97 8.72 18.38
CA VAL A 168 12.84 7.60 18.01
C VAL A 168 14.25 7.82 18.57
N ASP A 169 14.78 9.03 18.50
CA ASP A 169 16.10 9.36 19.07
C ASP A 169 16.18 9.10 20.59
N GLN A 170 15.03 9.19 21.28
CA GLN A 170 14.95 8.95 22.73
C GLN A 170 14.90 7.46 23.09
N VAL A 171 14.38 6.61 22.18
CA VAL A 171 14.07 5.21 22.50
C VAL A 171 14.77 4.17 21.62
N LYS A 172 15.51 4.57 20.57
CA LYS A 172 16.13 3.66 19.60
C LYS A 172 17.13 2.65 20.22
N ASP A 173 17.70 2.98 21.36
CA ASP A 173 18.63 2.10 22.10
C ASP A 173 17.92 1.23 23.16
N ASP A 174 16.60 1.38 23.33
CA ASP A 174 15.80 0.56 24.22
C ASP A 174 15.59 -0.84 23.61
N PRO A 175 15.80 -1.95 24.39
CA PRO A 175 15.53 -3.32 23.90
C PRO A 175 14.09 -3.55 23.41
N ALA A 176 13.15 -2.72 23.83
CA ALA A 176 11.75 -2.75 23.41
C ALA A 176 11.52 -2.07 22.05
N PHE A 177 12.48 -1.30 21.56
CA PHE A 177 12.37 -0.62 20.27
C PHE A 177 12.47 -1.60 19.10
N LYS A 178 11.60 -1.44 18.10
CA LYS A 178 11.62 -2.20 16.85
C LYS A 178 11.37 -1.27 15.69
N ALA A 179 12.19 -1.39 14.66
CA ALA A 179 11.93 -0.84 13.33
C ALA A 179 11.31 -1.95 12.48
N VAL A 180 10.04 -1.78 12.11
CA VAL A 180 9.25 -2.78 11.39
C VAL A 180 8.95 -2.27 9.99
N GLY A 181 9.45 -2.96 8.96
CA GLY A 181 9.15 -2.61 7.57
C GLY A 181 7.64 -2.70 7.31
N ALA A 182 7.06 -1.62 6.82
CA ALA A 182 5.62 -1.54 6.56
C ALA A 182 5.26 -1.83 5.09
N GLY A 183 6.27 -2.02 4.22
CA GLY A 183 6.09 -2.30 2.79
C GLY A 183 5.57 -1.13 1.96
N TYR A 184 5.24 0.03 2.55
CA TYR A 184 4.73 1.17 1.81
C TYR A 184 5.84 1.89 1.05
N LEU A 185 5.64 2.02 -0.26
CA LEU A 185 6.41 2.94 -1.10
C LEU A 185 5.77 4.33 -1.01
N TRP A 186 6.52 5.32 -0.54
CA TRP A 186 6.15 6.72 -0.65
C TRP A 186 6.78 7.35 -1.88
N TYR A 187 5.97 8.04 -2.66
CA TYR A 187 6.39 8.66 -3.92
C TYR A 187 5.58 9.90 -4.24
N VAL A 188 6.12 10.75 -5.10
CA VAL A 188 5.33 11.79 -5.75
C VAL A 188 4.81 11.26 -7.08
N SER A 189 3.50 11.40 -7.30
CA SER A 189 2.84 11.16 -8.58
C SER A 189 2.68 12.47 -9.33
N PRO A 190 3.36 12.70 -10.45
CA PRO A 190 3.09 13.82 -11.33
C PRO A 190 1.84 13.55 -12.18
N ASN A 191 0.96 14.52 -12.34
CA ASN A 191 -0.16 14.41 -13.26
C ASN A 191 0.31 14.68 -14.70
N ILE A 192 0.78 13.62 -15.35
CA ILE A 192 1.46 13.69 -16.66
C ILE A 192 0.50 14.08 -17.78
N ALA A 193 -0.73 13.59 -17.72
CA ALA A 193 -1.69 13.79 -18.81
C ALA A 193 -2.39 15.15 -18.77
N LYS A 194 -2.65 15.71 -17.58
CA LYS A 194 -3.47 16.93 -17.43
C LYS A 194 -2.63 18.20 -17.22
N VAL A 195 -1.37 18.07 -16.80
CA VAL A 195 -0.49 19.21 -16.51
C VAL A 195 0.59 19.32 -17.59
N PRO A 196 0.53 20.31 -18.50
CA PRO A 196 1.46 20.43 -19.64
C PRO A 196 2.93 20.48 -19.22
N GLU A 197 3.24 21.10 -18.09
CA GLU A 197 4.59 21.18 -17.55
C GLU A 197 5.11 19.80 -17.14
N LEU A 198 4.24 18.97 -16.55
CA LEU A 198 4.57 17.62 -16.11
C LEU A 198 4.47 16.57 -17.25
N ALA A 199 3.86 16.92 -18.39
CA ALA A 199 3.97 16.13 -19.61
C ALA A 199 5.41 16.14 -20.16
N ASN A 200 6.18 17.21 -19.88
CA ASN A 200 7.57 17.31 -20.28
C ASN A 200 8.47 16.42 -19.43
N GLN A 201 9.14 15.44 -20.07
CA GLN A 201 10.02 14.49 -19.36
C GLN A 201 11.21 15.17 -18.69
N ASN A 202 11.81 16.22 -19.30
CA ASN A 202 12.93 16.93 -18.70
C ASN A 202 12.54 17.61 -17.39
N VAL A 203 11.30 18.15 -17.30
CA VAL A 203 10.77 18.70 -16.04
C VAL A 203 10.65 17.61 -14.97
N ARG A 204 10.10 16.44 -15.32
CA ARG A 204 9.99 15.32 -14.36
C ARG A 204 11.35 14.79 -13.92
N MET A 205 12.31 14.67 -14.86
CA MET A 205 13.68 14.27 -14.55
C MET A 205 14.35 15.26 -13.59
N ALA A 206 14.16 16.55 -13.80
CA ALA A 206 14.67 17.58 -12.90
C ALA A 206 14.11 17.42 -11.49
N LEU A 207 12.79 17.27 -11.37
CA LEU A 207 12.12 17.10 -10.07
C LEU A 207 12.59 15.85 -9.32
N THR A 208 12.71 14.69 -9.97
CA THR A 208 13.14 13.47 -9.29
C THR A 208 14.61 13.50 -8.85
N MET A 209 15.50 14.14 -9.66
CA MET A 209 16.92 14.26 -9.35
C MET A 209 17.26 15.34 -8.32
N ALA A 210 16.34 16.25 -8.06
CA ALA A 210 16.50 17.30 -7.03
C ALA A 210 16.01 16.84 -5.64
N ILE A 211 15.72 15.55 -5.42
CA ILE A 211 15.27 15.00 -4.12
C ILE A 211 16.43 14.34 -3.39
N ASP A 212 16.84 14.87 -2.24
CA ASP A 212 17.75 14.18 -1.31
C ASP A 212 16.98 13.20 -0.42
N ARG A 213 16.77 12.00 -0.94
CA ARG A 213 16.06 10.91 -0.27
C ARG A 213 16.68 10.48 1.06
N ALA A 214 18.01 10.57 1.14
CA ALA A 214 18.72 10.21 2.37
C ALA A 214 18.43 11.22 3.48
N SER A 215 18.45 12.51 3.19
CA SER A 215 18.09 13.58 4.11
C SER A 215 16.66 13.42 4.62
N ILE A 216 15.71 13.10 3.74
CA ILE A 216 14.30 12.86 4.13
C ILE A 216 14.20 11.66 5.09
N ALA A 217 14.74 10.50 4.72
CA ALA A 217 14.59 9.28 5.51
C ALA A 217 15.28 9.38 6.88
N THR A 218 16.54 9.87 6.91
CA THR A 218 17.37 9.87 8.13
C THR A 218 17.30 11.17 8.93
N GLY A 219 16.99 12.29 8.28
CA GLY A 219 16.93 13.62 8.90
C GLY A 219 15.52 14.02 9.35
N VAL A 220 14.50 13.69 8.55
CA VAL A 220 13.12 14.11 8.79
C VAL A 220 12.31 13.02 9.48
N LEU A 221 12.26 11.82 8.90
CA LEU A 221 11.44 10.71 9.41
C LEU A 221 12.04 10.06 10.65
N LYS A 222 13.31 9.67 10.60
CA LYS A 222 14.07 9.05 11.70
C LYS A 222 13.44 7.77 12.28
N ASP A 223 12.48 7.18 11.60
CA ASP A 223 11.64 6.07 12.08
C ASP A 223 12.11 4.69 11.59
N GLY A 224 13.28 4.64 10.94
CA GLY A 224 13.80 3.45 10.28
C GLY A 224 13.39 3.33 8.82
N SER A 225 12.62 4.27 8.29
CA SER A 225 12.35 4.38 6.85
C SER A 225 13.65 4.52 6.07
N THR A 226 13.71 3.90 4.90
CA THR A 226 14.91 3.87 4.07
C THR A 226 14.69 4.60 2.75
N PRO A 227 15.70 5.36 2.26
CA PRO A 227 15.60 5.98 0.95
C PRO A 227 15.38 4.90 -0.11
N THR A 228 14.52 5.18 -1.09
CA THR A 228 14.19 4.23 -2.14
C THR A 228 14.35 4.88 -3.51
N PHE A 229 14.98 4.13 -4.42
CA PHE A 229 15.34 4.57 -5.78
C PHE A 229 14.67 3.70 -6.85
N THR A 230 13.72 2.86 -6.47
CA THR A 230 13.05 1.85 -7.29
C THR A 230 11.54 1.96 -7.13
N ALA A 231 10.79 1.50 -8.13
CA ALA A 231 9.33 1.46 -8.07
C ALA A 231 8.83 0.29 -7.21
N VAL A 232 9.61 -0.77 -7.08
CA VAL A 232 9.37 -1.88 -6.15
C VAL A 232 10.31 -1.72 -4.96
N PRO A 233 9.82 -1.70 -3.71
CA PRO A 233 10.68 -1.60 -2.52
C PRO A 233 11.69 -2.73 -2.40
N PRO A 234 12.88 -2.48 -1.80
CA PRO A 234 13.83 -3.55 -1.46
C PRO A 234 13.28 -4.46 -0.37
N GLN A 235 13.77 -5.70 -0.33
CA GLN A 235 13.41 -6.74 0.64
C GLN A 235 11.91 -7.11 0.62
N PHE A 236 11.25 -6.86 -0.50
CA PHE A 236 9.82 -7.11 -0.65
C PHE A 236 9.52 -8.40 -1.43
N ALA A 237 10.13 -8.60 -2.58
CA ALA A 237 9.85 -9.72 -3.44
C ALA A 237 11.10 -10.55 -3.75
N THR A 238 10.99 -11.86 -3.57
CA THR A 238 12.08 -12.82 -3.80
C THR A 238 11.88 -13.55 -5.11
N GLY A 239 12.89 -13.54 -5.94
CA GLY A 239 12.90 -14.17 -7.25
C GLY A 239 13.04 -15.69 -7.22
N PRO A 240 12.92 -16.34 -8.38
CA PRO A 240 13.06 -17.79 -8.51
C PRO A 240 14.44 -18.33 -8.07
N ASP A 241 15.45 -17.48 -8.13
CA ASP A 241 16.83 -17.77 -7.70
C ASP A 241 17.13 -17.39 -6.25
N GLY A 242 16.13 -16.88 -5.51
CA GLY A 242 16.26 -16.41 -4.14
C GLY A 242 16.77 -14.97 -4.01
N SER A 243 17.01 -14.25 -5.12
CA SER A 243 17.43 -12.84 -5.08
C SER A 243 16.24 -11.92 -4.78
N ASP A 244 16.51 -10.78 -4.11
CA ASP A 244 15.54 -9.71 -3.96
C ASP A 244 15.41 -8.92 -5.28
N PHE A 245 14.18 -8.58 -5.66
CA PHE A 245 13.85 -7.83 -6.88
C PHE A 245 14.57 -6.48 -6.94
N SER A 246 14.69 -5.81 -5.82
CA SER A 246 15.27 -4.48 -5.71
C SER A 246 16.55 -4.45 -4.87
N ALA A 247 17.33 -5.55 -4.88
CA ALA A 247 18.60 -5.63 -4.17
C ALA A 247 19.58 -4.53 -4.58
N ASP A 248 19.64 -4.21 -5.88
CA ASP A 248 20.46 -3.10 -6.39
C ASP A 248 19.66 -1.79 -6.43
N GLN A 249 19.81 -0.99 -5.39
CA GLN A 249 19.21 0.35 -5.29
C GLN A 249 19.93 1.39 -6.17
N THR A 250 21.04 1.05 -6.81
CA THR A 250 21.79 1.98 -7.69
C THR A 250 21.41 1.83 -9.17
N LYS A 251 20.60 0.82 -9.52
CA LYS A 251 20.24 0.52 -10.93
C LYS A 251 19.57 1.68 -11.67
N PHE A 252 18.94 2.62 -10.94
CA PHE A 252 18.32 3.82 -11.49
C PHE A 252 18.97 5.12 -10.97
N ALA A 253 20.22 5.07 -10.54
CA ALA A 253 20.94 6.24 -10.05
C ALA A 253 20.98 7.39 -11.08
N ASP A 254 21.08 7.06 -12.36
CA ASP A 254 21.07 8.06 -13.45
C ASP A 254 19.73 8.82 -13.59
N VAL A 255 18.67 8.32 -12.98
CA VAL A 255 17.31 8.90 -13.01
C VAL A 255 16.95 9.58 -11.68
N CYS A 256 17.26 8.96 -10.55
CA CYS A 256 16.70 9.37 -9.26
C CYS A 256 17.73 9.56 -8.13
N ALA A 257 19.04 9.36 -8.35
CA ALA A 257 20.02 9.83 -7.38
C ALA A 257 20.04 11.36 -7.32
N PHE A 258 20.19 11.90 -6.11
CA PHE A 258 20.32 13.35 -5.95
C PHE A 258 21.55 13.87 -6.72
N ASP A 259 21.30 14.76 -7.69
CA ASP A 259 22.34 15.42 -8.49
C ASP A 259 21.83 16.81 -8.91
N ALA A 260 22.14 17.81 -8.10
CA ALA A 260 21.71 19.19 -8.30
C ALA A 260 22.13 19.76 -9.68
N ALA A 261 23.31 19.38 -10.17
CA ALA A 261 23.80 19.86 -11.46
C ALA A 261 23.01 19.28 -12.64
N LYS A 262 22.77 17.96 -12.63
CA LYS A 262 21.94 17.32 -13.65
C LYS A 262 20.48 17.77 -13.55
N ALA A 263 19.95 17.94 -12.35
CA ALA A 263 18.60 18.46 -12.13
C ALA A 263 18.43 19.85 -12.76
N ALA A 264 19.39 20.76 -12.52
CA ALA A 264 19.38 22.10 -13.12
C ALA A 264 19.48 22.06 -14.65
N ASP A 265 20.29 21.14 -15.22
CA ASP A 265 20.41 20.98 -16.67
C ASP A 265 19.08 20.47 -17.30
N TYR A 266 18.45 19.46 -16.70
CA TYR A 266 17.14 18.98 -17.12
C TYR A 266 16.06 20.07 -16.97
N TRP A 267 16.08 20.82 -15.87
CA TRP A 267 15.14 21.93 -15.63
C TRP A 267 15.25 22.99 -16.72
N LYS A 268 16.47 23.41 -17.03
CA LYS A 268 16.73 24.39 -18.09
C LYS A 268 16.21 23.91 -19.45
N LYS A 269 16.45 22.64 -19.81
CA LYS A 269 15.91 22.05 -21.06
C LYS A 269 14.40 22.05 -21.06
N GLY A 270 13.77 21.60 -19.97
CA GLY A 270 12.33 21.58 -19.83
C GLY A 270 11.71 22.97 -19.99
N LEU A 271 12.26 23.98 -19.33
CA LEU A 271 11.81 25.37 -19.48
C LEU A 271 11.94 25.86 -20.93
N GLN A 272 13.06 25.56 -21.59
CA GLN A 272 13.27 25.94 -23.01
C GLN A 272 12.26 25.29 -23.94
N GLU A 273 11.99 23.98 -23.78
CA GLU A 273 11.01 23.24 -24.58
C GLU A 273 9.58 23.75 -24.38
N LEU A 274 9.26 24.17 -23.16
CA LEU A 274 7.96 24.76 -22.81
C LEU A 274 7.83 26.25 -23.17
N GLY A 275 8.94 26.93 -23.51
CA GLY A 275 8.94 28.37 -23.74
C GLY A 275 8.66 29.20 -22.49
N LYS A 276 9.05 28.66 -21.31
CA LYS A 276 8.79 29.28 -20.00
C LYS A 276 10.10 29.70 -19.31
N THR A 277 9.99 30.64 -18.38
CA THR A 277 11.08 31.06 -17.49
C THR A 277 10.83 30.67 -16.03
N SER A 278 9.61 30.31 -15.71
CA SER A 278 9.18 29.85 -14.37
C SER A 278 8.00 28.92 -14.48
N ILE A 279 7.83 28.07 -13.48
CA ILE A 279 6.71 27.15 -13.31
C ILE A 279 6.20 27.24 -11.88
N SER A 280 4.88 27.24 -11.70
CA SER A 280 4.26 27.08 -10.38
C SER A 280 3.45 25.79 -10.37
N LEU A 281 3.65 24.94 -9.36
CA LEU A 281 2.98 23.66 -9.19
C LEU A 281 2.37 23.57 -7.79
N ASP A 282 1.15 23.01 -7.74
CA ASP A 282 0.49 22.65 -6.50
C ASP A 282 0.81 21.19 -6.15
N MET A 283 1.19 20.93 -4.90
CA MET A 283 1.43 19.58 -4.38
C MET A 283 0.41 19.24 -3.30
N THR A 284 -0.45 18.27 -3.62
CA THR A 284 -1.47 17.75 -2.70
C THR A 284 -0.84 16.74 -1.74
N VAL A 285 -1.11 16.89 -0.44
CA VAL A 285 -0.44 16.22 0.68
C VAL A 285 -1.44 15.83 1.76
N ASP A 286 -1.25 14.69 2.42
CA ASP A 286 -2.00 14.29 3.62
C ASP A 286 -1.83 15.31 4.76
N ALA A 287 -2.91 15.53 5.53
CA ALA A 287 -2.89 16.40 6.71
C ALA A 287 -2.12 15.80 7.93
N ASP A 288 -1.56 14.60 7.78
CA ASP A 288 -0.75 13.97 8.83
C ASP A 288 0.64 14.64 8.93
N ASP A 289 1.22 14.63 10.13
CA ASP A 289 2.50 15.30 10.45
C ASP A 289 3.67 14.88 9.54
N ALA A 290 3.90 13.58 9.37
CA ALA A 290 5.05 13.08 8.63
C ALA A 290 5.01 13.45 7.14
N PRO A 291 3.90 13.23 6.40
CA PRO A 291 3.77 13.69 5.02
C PRO A 291 3.94 15.20 4.84
N GLN A 292 3.42 16.02 5.78
CA GLN A 292 3.58 17.48 5.71
C GLN A 292 5.06 17.89 5.83
N LYS A 293 5.80 17.27 6.76
CA LYS A 293 7.25 17.54 6.93
C LYS A 293 8.04 17.13 5.69
N VAL A 294 7.74 15.96 5.13
CA VAL A 294 8.35 15.49 3.87
C VAL A 294 8.05 16.46 2.73
N ALA A 295 6.80 16.89 2.57
CA ALA A 295 6.39 17.82 1.54
C ALA A 295 7.07 19.18 1.67
N GLN A 296 7.25 19.66 2.90
CA GLN A 296 7.96 20.93 3.16
C GLN A 296 9.43 20.83 2.70
N VAL A 297 10.11 19.72 3.01
CA VAL A 297 11.49 19.49 2.57
C VAL A 297 11.58 19.37 1.04
N LEU A 298 10.69 18.61 0.42
CA LEU A 298 10.63 18.51 -1.05
C LEU A 298 10.46 19.88 -1.70
N LYS A 299 9.57 20.72 -1.16
CA LYS A 299 9.37 22.09 -1.63
C LYS A 299 10.66 22.90 -1.52
N GLU A 300 11.33 22.87 -0.37
CA GLU A 300 12.56 23.62 -0.11
C GLU A 300 13.70 23.18 -1.05
N GLU A 301 13.92 21.86 -1.19
CA GLU A 301 14.92 21.30 -2.11
C GLU A 301 14.66 21.71 -3.57
N TRP A 302 13.43 21.54 -4.03
CA TRP A 302 13.05 21.87 -5.40
C TRP A 302 13.16 23.36 -5.72
N GLU A 303 12.70 24.25 -4.82
CA GLU A 303 12.79 25.69 -5.02
C GLU A 303 14.24 26.19 -4.95
N GLN A 304 15.10 25.52 -4.18
CA GLN A 304 16.53 25.82 -4.11
C GLN A 304 17.28 25.37 -5.37
N GLU A 305 17.05 24.15 -5.84
CA GLU A 305 17.83 23.53 -6.91
C GLU A 305 17.29 23.85 -8.32
N LEU A 306 16.02 24.25 -8.46
CA LEU A 306 15.33 24.49 -9.73
C LEU A 306 14.88 25.96 -9.85
N PRO A 307 15.74 26.87 -10.30
CA PRO A 307 15.44 28.31 -10.32
C PRO A 307 14.17 28.65 -11.12
N GLY A 308 13.26 29.40 -10.49
CA GLY A 308 11.99 29.80 -11.09
C GLY A 308 10.86 28.76 -10.87
N LEU A 309 11.09 27.69 -10.13
CA LEU A 309 10.03 26.83 -9.62
C LEU A 309 9.42 27.44 -8.35
N THR A 310 8.11 27.35 -8.23
CA THR A 310 7.35 27.61 -6.99
C THR A 310 6.45 26.43 -6.72
N VAL A 311 6.48 25.88 -5.53
CA VAL A 311 5.61 24.78 -5.10
C VAL A 311 4.68 25.26 -3.99
N ASN A 312 3.36 25.09 -4.19
CA ASN A 312 2.36 25.38 -3.18
C ASN A 312 1.87 24.07 -2.56
N LEU A 313 1.84 23.98 -1.24
CA LEU A 313 1.32 22.80 -0.55
C LEU A 313 -0.19 22.91 -0.36
N VAL A 314 -0.93 21.92 -0.85
CA VAL A 314 -2.37 21.75 -0.65
C VAL A 314 -2.57 20.64 0.36
N ILE A 315 -2.88 21.02 1.61
CA ILE A 315 -3.00 20.07 2.72
C ILE A 315 -4.45 19.61 2.83
N GLU A 316 -4.69 18.31 2.78
CA GLU A 316 -6.02 17.72 2.78
C GLU A 316 -6.12 16.49 3.68
N PRO A 317 -7.31 16.17 4.21
CA PRO A 317 -7.55 14.87 4.82
C PRO A 317 -7.23 13.74 3.82
N LYS A 318 -6.62 12.66 4.29
CA LYS A 318 -6.19 11.53 3.45
C LYS A 318 -7.28 11.07 2.46
N LYS A 319 -8.54 10.95 2.90
CA LYS A 319 -9.64 10.50 2.03
C LYS A 319 -9.88 11.47 0.87
N GLN A 320 -9.82 12.78 1.13
CA GLN A 320 -9.98 13.80 0.09
C GLN A 320 -8.81 13.75 -0.89
N ARG A 321 -7.57 13.70 -0.40
CA ARG A 321 -6.38 13.58 -1.25
C ARG A 321 -6.45 12.36 -2.17
N VAL A 322 -6.87 11.19 -1.66
CA VAL A 322 -7.03 9.98 -2.49
C VAL A 322 -8.07 10.22 -3.59
N GLN A 323 -9.21 10.82 -3.25
CA GLN A 323 -10.26 11.13 -4.21
C GLN A 323 -9.77 12.10 -5.30
N ASP A 324 -9.06 13.17 -4.91
CA ASP A 324 -8.55 14.15 -5.87
C ASP A 324 -7.51 13.55 -6.81
N LEU A 325 -6.67 12.62 -6.31
CA LEU A 325 -5.75 11.89 -7.17
C LEU A 325 -6.49 10.97 -8.16
N GLN A 326 -7.52 10.26 -7.72
CA GLN A 326 -8.34 9.40 -8.58
C GLN A 326 -9.10 10.19 -9.64
N ASP A 327 -9.64 11.36 -9.28
CA ASP A 327 -10.35 12.26 -10.20
C ASP A 327 -9.40 13.04 -11.12
N GLY A 328 -8.09 13.00 -10.82
CA GLY A 328 -7.07 13.77 -11.51
C GLY A 328 -7.16 15.28 -11.26
N ASN A 329 -7.64 15.68 -10.08
CA ASN A 329 -7.77 17.07 -9.63
C ASN A 329 -6.53 17.53 -8.85
N PHE A 330 -5.35 17.19 -9.31
CA PHE A 330 -4.07 17.52 -8.69
C PHE A 330 -3.01 17.82 -9.76
N GLN A 331 -1.88 18.38 -9.35
CA GLN A 331 -0.71 18.55 -10.22
C GLN A 331 0.43 17.62 -9.79
N LEU A 332 0.91 17.74 -8.56
CA LEU A 332 1.79 16.77 -7.89
C LEU A 332 1.04 16.18 -6.72
N GLY A 333 1.11 14.86 -6.52
CA GLY A 333 0.49 14.20 -5.39
C GLY A 333 1.53 13.44 -4.55
N LEU A 334 1.80 13.86 -3.31
CA LEU A 334 2.57 13.06 -2.38
C LEU A 334 1.69 11.94 -1.84
N THR A 335 2.02 10.71 -2.20
CA THR A 335 1.17 9.55 -1.91
C THR A 335 2.00 8.32 -1.57
N ARG A 336 1.32 7.24 -1.20
CA ARG A 336 1.94 5.95 -0.92
C ARG A 336 1.13 4.80 -1.48
N TRP A 337 1.83 3.70 -1.76
CA TRP A 337 1.22 2.42 -2.05
C TRP A 337 1.72 1.36 -1.07
N GLY A 338 0.81 0.62 -0.47
CA GLY A 338 1.11 -0.57 0.32
C GLY A 338 0.81 -1.83 -0.48
N PRO A 339 1.63 -2.87 -0.38
CA PRO A 339 1.45 -4.07 -1.18
C PRO A 339 0.21 -4.86 -0.73
N ASP A 340 -0.64 -5.22 -1.68
CA ASP A 340 -1.80 -6.06 -1.42
C ASP A 340 -1.43 -7.55 -1.39
N TYR A 341 -0.35 -7.93 -2.10
CA TYR A 341 0.17 -9.30 -2.17
C TYR A 341 1.68 -9.29 -2.42
N ALA A 342 2.35 -10.41 -2.11
CA ALA A 342 3.81 -10.53 -2.14
C ALA A 342 4.33 -10.85 -3.55
N ASP A 343 4.19 -9.91 -4.50
CA ASP A 343 4.71 -10.02 -5.86
C ASP A 343 5.01 -8.60 -6.40
N PRO A 344 6.07 -8.37 -7.24
CA PRO A 344 6.39 -7.06 -7.80
C PRO A 344 5.22 -6.43 -8.57
N MET A 345 4.31 -7.25 -9.08
CA MET A 345 3.13 -6.81 -9.83
C MET A 345 2.21 -5.91 -8.98
N THR A 346 2.20 -6.05 -7.63
CA THR A 346 1.38 -5.17 -6.76
C THR A 346 1.75 -3.68 -6.92
N TYR A 347 3.00 -3.40 -7.30
CA TYR A 347 3.48 -2.05 -7.62
C TYR A 347 3.42 -1.79 -9.13
N LEU A 348 3.97 -2.69 -9.94
CA LEU A 348 4.12 -2.47 -11.38
C LEU A 348 2.79 -2.50 -12.13
N GLY A 349 1.81 -3.24 -11.66
CA GLY A 349 0.46 -3.26 -12.26
C GLY A 349 -0.28 -1.92 -12.20
N MET A 350 0.11 -1.02 -11.29
CA MET A 350 -0.58 0.26 -11.11
C MET A 350 -0.47 1.20 -12.31
N TRP A 351 0.63 1.17 -13.08
CA TRP A 351 0.89 2.16 -14.13
C TRP A 351 0.45 1.71 -15.54
N VAL A 352 -0.31 0.63 -15.63
CA VAL A 352 -1.00 0.22 -16.86
C VAL A 352 -2.00 1.31 -17.26
N THR A 353 -2.12 1.56 -18.56
CA THR A 353 -3.07 2.53 -19.12
C THR A 353 -4.49 2.27 -18.61
N ASN A 354 -5.14 3.32 -18.12
CA ASN A 354 -6.50 3.30 -17.52
C ASN A 354 -6.64 2.50 -16.19
N ASN A 355 -5.55 2.08 -15.54
CA ASN A 355 -5.64 1.53 -14.20
C ASN A 355 -6.06 2.65 -13.22
N SER A 356 -6.98 2.37 -12.29
CA SER A 356 -7.51 3.33 -11.32
C SER A 356 -6.45 3.92 -10.37
N ASN A 357 -5.33 3.23 -10.19
CA ASN A 357 -4.20 3.67 -9.36
C ASN A 357 -3.12 4.40 -10.16
N ASN A 358 -3.28 4.48 -11.49
CA ASN A 358 -2.41 5.29 -12.36
C ASN A 358 -2.83 6.76 -12.31
N TYR A 359 -2.63 7.40 -11.17
CA TYR A 359 -3.09 8.77 -10.92
C TYR A 359 -2.54 9.79 -11.91
N GLY A 360 -1.29 9.60 -12.36
CA GLY A 360 -0.65 10.46 -13.37
C GLY A 360 -1.20 10.28 -14.78
N LEU A 361 -2.07 9.29 -15.00
CA LEU A 361 -2.65 8.93 -16.28
C LEU A 361 -1.60 8.70 -17.38
N TRP A 362 -0.43 8.18 -16.99
CA TRP A 362 0.60 7.79 -17.94
C TRP A 362 0.11 6.66 -18.83
N SER A 363 0.48 6.69 -20.11
CA SER A 363 0.10 5.66 -21.08
C SER A 363 1.30 5.31 -21.94
N ASN A 364 1.63 4.01 -21.97
CA ASN A 364 2.71 3.48 -22.78
C ASN A 364 2.36 2.05 -23.21
N LYS A 365 2.21 1.85 -24.51
CA LYS A 365 1.81 0.56 -25.07
C LYS A 365 2.83 -0.55 -24.79
N ASP A 366 4.11 -0.24 -24.85
CA ASP A 366 5.15 -1.25 -24.61
C ASP A 366 5.12 -1.71 -23.14
N TYR A 367 4.82 -0.80 -22.22
CA TYR A 367 4.59 -1.12 -20.82
C TYR A 367 3.36 -2.01 -20.63
N ASP A 368 2.25 -1.62 -21.22
CA ASP A 368 0.99 -2.37 -21.12
C ASP A 368 1.15 -3.80 -21.67
N ASP A 369 1.85 -3.95 -22.79
CA ASP A 369 2.17 -5.25 -23.39
C ASP A 369 3.08 -6.11 -22.47
N MET A 370 4.11 -5.53 -21.85
CA MET A 370 4.98 -6.23 -20.89
C MET A 370 4.21 -6.75 -19.67
N ILE A 371 3.32 -5.92 -19.11
CA ILE A 371 2.50 -6.31 -17.97
C ILE A 371 1.49 -7.38 -18.37
N ALA A 372 0.88 -7.28 -19.55
CA ALA A 372 -0.04 -8.29 -20.08
C ALA A 372 0.66 -9.65 -20.29
N GLU A 373 1.88 -9.67 -20.86
CA GLU A 373 2.69 -10.89 -21.00
C GLU A 373 2.94 -11.56 -19.63
N CYS A 374 3.19 -10.78 -18.59
CA CYS A 374 3.44 -11.25 -17.23
C CYS A 374 2.19 -11.70 -16.48
N THR A 375 0.99 -11.28 -16.90
CA THR A 375 -0.28 -11.51 -16.20
C THR A 375 -1.11 -12.60 -16.85
N THR A 376 -1.35 -12.48 -18.16
CA THR A 376 -2.24 -13.36 -18.93
C THR A 376 -1.58 -13.98 -20.16
N GLY A 377 -0.36 -13.54 -20.48
CA GLY A 377 0.40 -14.02 -21.65
C GLY A 377 1.32 -15.20 -21.34
N ASP A 378 2.24 -15.44 -22.25
CA ASP A 378 3.12 -16.62 -22.24
C ASP A 378 4.06 -16.67 -21.02
N LEU A 379 4.37 -15.52 -20.41
CA LEU A 379 5.24 -15.43 -19.25
C LEU A 379 4.52 -15.61 -17.90
N ALA A 380 3.18 -15.67 -17.87
CA ALA A 380 2.42 -15.73 -16.62
C ALA A 380 2.87 -16.87 -15.67
N MET A 381 3.30 -18.01 -16.24
CA MET A 381 3.80 -19.18 -15.50
C MET A 381 5.30 -19.45 -15.71
N ASP A 382 5.99 -18.66 -16.51
CA ASP A 382 7.45 -18.71 -16.62
C ASP A 382 8.07 -17.79 -15.56
N ALA A 383 8.36 -18.33 -14.39
CA ALA A 383 8.84 -17.55 -13.25
C ALA A 383 10.08 -16.70 -13.58
N GLN A 384 11.05 -17.25 -14.35
CA GLN A 384 12.28 -16.52 -14.68
C GLN A 384 12.05 -15.49 -15.78
N GLY A 385 11.33 -15.85 -16.84
CA GLY A 385 10.98 -14.92 -17.93
C GLY A 385 10.13 -13.76 -17.43
N ARG A 386 9.13 -14.06 -16.59
CA ARG A 386 8.28 -13.08 -15.94
C ARG A 386 9.10 -12.12 -15.05
N TRP A 387 9.99 -12.66 -14.22
CA TRP A 387 10.86 -11.85 -13.35
C TRP A 387 11.70 -10.88 -14.15
N THR A 388 12.34 -11.33 -15.22
CA THR A 388 13.14 -10.49 -16.11
C THR A 388 12.28 -9.41 -16.80
N LYS A 389 11.09 -9.78 -17.30
CA LYS A 389 10.19 -8.84 -17.97
C LYS A 389 9.69 -7.75 -17.01
N LEU A 390 9.45 -8.08 -15.74
CA LEU A 390 9.07 -7.09 -14.72
C LEU A 390 10.20 -6.10 -14.43
N PHE A 391 11.47 -6.50 -14.50
CA PHE A 391 12.58 -5.54 -14.45
C PHE A 391 12.58 -4.57 -15.63
N ASP A 392 12.30 -5.07 -16.86
CA ASP A 392 12.20 -4.22 -18.04
C ASP A 392 11.03 -3.23 -17.90
N ALA A 393 9.91 -3.66 -17.35
CA ALA A 393 8.75 -2.81 -17.07
C ALA A 393 9.09 -1.75 -16.02
N GLU A 394 9.74 -2.11 -14.90
CA GLU A 394 10.19 -1.14 -13.90
C GLU A 394 11.13 -0.10 -14.52
N LYS A 395 12.04 -0.54 -15.39
CA LYS A 395 12.95 0.38 -16.08
C LYS A 395 12.21 1.42 -16.91
N LEU A 396 11.14 1.05 -17.61
CA LEU A 396 10.32 2.02 -18.36
C LEU A 396 9.66 3.05 -17.43
N VAL A 397 9.13 2.65 -16.30
CA VAL A 397 8.54 3.56 -15.30
C VAL A 397 9.58 4.56 -14.81
N MET A 398 10.76 4.07 -14.45
CA MET A 398 11.83 4.90 -13.89
C MET A 398 12.46 5.82 -14.93
N ASP A 399 12.82 5.31 -16.10
CA ASP A 399 13.44 6.09 -17.19
C ASP A 399 12.54 7.24 -17.69
N ASN A 400 11.22 7.07 -17.57
CA ASN A 400 10.24 8.09 -17.93
C ASN A 400 9.84 9.01 -16.76
N ALA A 401 10.43 8.81 -15.57
CA ALA A 401 10.07 9.52 -14.35
C ALA A 401 8.53 9.58 -14.17
N VAL A 402 7.88 8.41 -14.29
CA VAL A 402 6.42 8.27 -14.14
C VAL A 402 6.01 8.55 -12.71
N ILE A 403 6.87 8.19 -11.77
CA ILE A 403 6.79 8.49 -10.34
C ILE A 403 8.15 8.97 -9.84
N PHE A 404 8.16 9.63 -8.70
CA PHE A 404 9.38 9.98 -7.99
C PHE A 404 9.41 9.22 -6.66
N PRO A 405 10.01 8.00 -6.60
CA PRO A 405 10.15 7.26 -5.35
C PRO A 405 10.93 8.09 -4.33
N ILE A 406 10.55 8.04 -3.06
CA ILE A 406 11.24 8.82 -2.01
C ILE A 406 11.79 7.87 -0.94
N TYR A 407 10.91 7.11 -0.28
CA TYR A 407 11.32 6.18 0.77
C TYR A 407 10.38 4.98 0.88
N THR A 408 10.92 3.89 1.43
CA THR A 408 10.15 2.76 1.91
C THR A 408 9.87 2.97 3.38
N GLN A 409 8.58 2.97 3.75
CA GLN A 409 8.14 3.24 5.10
C GLN A 409 8.54 2.13 6.06
N CYS A 410 9.10 2.51 7.19
CA CYS A 410 9.24 1.69 8.37
C CYS A 410 8.35 2.26 9.49
N ASN A 411 7.81 1.39 10.32
CA ASN A 411 7.14 1.78 11.54
C ASN A 411 8.10 1.60 12.71
N ALA A 412 8.46 2.69 13.37
CA ALA A 412 9.17 2.62 14.64
C ALA A 412 8.16 2.30 15.75
N GLU A 413 8.38 1.21 16.46
CA GLU A 413 7.47 0.70 17.47
C GLU A 413 8.18 0.42 18.78
N MET A 414 7.52 0.74 19.90
CA MET A 414 7.84 0.22 21.20
C MET A 414 6.99 -1.03 21.44
N VAL A 415 7.63 -2.16 21.67
CA VAL A 415 6.99 -3.44 22.00
C VAL A 415 7.54 -3.92 23.31
N SER A 416 6.75 -3.95 24.36
CA SER A 416 7.17 -4.39 25.68
C SER A 416 7.93 -5.72 25.61
N THR A 417 9.07 -5.80 26.27
CA THR A 417 9.87 -7.03 26.37
C THR A 417 9.13 -8.19 27.03
N LYS A 418 8.02 -7.89 27.72
CA LYS A 418 7.09 -8.88 28.26
C LYS A 418 6.17 -9.49 27.20
N VAL A 419 6.04 -8.86 26.02
CA VAL A 419 5.21 -9.35 24.91
C VAL A 419 6.10 -10.03 23.88
N THR A 420 5.78 -11.27 23.56
CA THR A 420 6.48 -12.07 22.54
C THR A 420 5.46 -12.70 21.59
N GLY A 421 5.91 -13.22 20.45
CA GLY A 421 5.06 -13.95 19.51
C GLY A 421 4.10 -13.10 18.67
N VAL A 422 4.22 -11.76 18.70
CA VAL A 422 3.54 -10.90 17.71
C VAL A 422 4.27 -11.04 16.38
N ALA A 423 3.55 -11.42 15.33
CA ALA A 423 4.10 -11.44 13.99
C ALA A 423 3.79 -10.11 13.27
N PHE A 424 4.79 -9.62 12.53
CA PHE A 424 4.71 -8.41 11.74
C PHE A 424 4.85 -8.77 10.26
N HIS A 425 3.99 -8.21 9.42
CA HIS A 425 3.98 -8.47 7.99
C HIS A 425 3.92 -7.16 7.19
N PRO A 426 4.65 -7.03 6.07
CA PRO A 426 4.57 -5.87 5.20
C PRO A 426 3.32 -5.90 4.28
N VAL A 427 2.64 -7.05 4.19
CA VAL A 427 1.52 -7.30 3.26
C VAL A 427 0.26 -7.64 4.05
N ALA A 428 -0.88 -7.15 3.58
CA ALA A 428 -2.22 -7.37 4.14
C ALA A 428 -2.33 -6.97 5.62
N LEU A 429 -2.27 -7.89 6.57
CA LEU A 429 -2.38 -7.63 8.00
C LEU A 429 -0.99 -7.32 8.59
N ASN A 430 -0.76 -6.07 9.00
CA ASN A 430 0.53 -5.67 9.53
C ASN A 430 0.92 -6.35 10.85
N ARG A 431 -0.05 -6.78 11.65
CA ARG A 431 0.19 -7.44 12.95
C ARG A 431 -0.74 -8.61 13.17
N VAL A 432 -0.19 -9.73 13.61
CA VAL A 432 -0.95 -10.94 13.96
C VAL A 432 -0.62 -11.36 15.39
N TYR A 433 -1.64 -11.48 16.23
CA TYR A 433 -1.52 -11.72 17.68
C TYR A 433 -1.88 -13.14 18.14
N LYS A 434 -2.23 -14.04 17.23
CA LYS A 434 -2.68 -15.40 17.60
C LYS A 434 -1.67 -16.19 18.43
N ASP A 435 -0.37 -15.93 18.21
CA ASP A 435 0.75 -16.56 18.91
C ASP A 435 1.34 -15.67 20.01
N ALA A 436 0.76 -14.50 20.23
CA ALA A 436 1.29 -13.57 21.21
C ALA A 436 1.11 -14.09 22.64
N VAL A 437 2.14 -13.81 23.46
CA VAL A 437 2.17 -14.15 24.88
C VAL A 437 2.65 -12.93 25.66
N LYS A 438 2.00 -12.64 26.79
CA LYS A 438 2.44 -11.62 27.74
C LYS A 438 2.89 -12.31 29.03
N SER A 439 4.14 -12.11 29.42
CA SER A 439 4.66 -12.53 30.74
C SER A 439 4.30 -11.51 31.81
N ASN A 440 4.20 -11.99 33.05
CA ASN A 440 3.86 -11.12 34.20
C ASN A 440 4.98 -10.12 34.56
#